data_510436c246622c9fa3000f006a26a5fd
#
_entry.id   510436c246622c9fa3000f006a26a5fd
#
_cell.length_a   1.000
_cell.length_b   1.000
_cell.length_c   1.000
_cell.angle_alpha   90.00
_cell.angle_beta   90.00
_cell.angle_gamma   90.00
#
_symmetry.space_group_name_H-M   'P 1'
#
loop_
_entity.id
_entity.type
_entity.pdbx_description
1 polymer ?
#
loop_
_entity_poly.entity_id
_entity_poly.type
_entity_poly.pdbx_seq_one_letter_code
_entity_poly.pdbx_strand_id
1 'polypeptide(L)'
;MIFVTLGTQDKSFERLLKAIDREIERGNIKEKVVVQAGYTKYETKNMEIMDLVSQDEFDKLMKECSLLITHGGVGSILTGIKYGKPVIAAARLKKYKEHNNDHQKQIIKEFGDLGYILELRDFNKLGKMIEKSKNFKARKFTSNTHNMVKLVSDYIEEDNHTSWFNKFREVLMYLLFGVLTTVVNILSFYILRKLSVEVYVSNIIAWIVSVLFAFITNKLFVFESRGKSKKENARELISFFGFRILSLGFDMGSMFLLIDILHVGEMISKVLANVLVIILNYIFSKLFIFKK
;
A
#
# COMPACT_ATOMS: atom_id res chain seq x y z
N MET A 1 29.59 29.68 -15.77
CA MET A 1 30.33 28.84 -14.78
C MET A 1 29.91 27.38 -14.91
N ILE A 2 30.80 26.45 -14.57
CA ILE A 2 30.48 25.02 -14.46
C ILE A 2 30.13 24.70 -13.00
N PHE A 3 29.01 24.05 -12.77
CA PHE A 3 28.64 23.54 -11.46
C PHE A 3 28.91 22.03 -11.38
N VAL A 4 29.61 21.63 -10.32
CA VAL A 4 29.93 20.21 -10.05
C VAL A 4 29.27 19.79 -8.77
N THR A 5 28.50 18.69 -8.78
CA THR A 5 27.93 18.14 -7.54
C THR A 5 28.26 16.67 -7.39
N LEU A 6 28.82 16.32 -6.24
CA LEU A 6 29.18 14.95 -5.90
C LEU A 6 28.10 14.26 -5.02
N GLY A 7 27.01 14.97 -4.70
CA GLY A 7 25.94 14.46 -3.85
C GLY A 7 26.30 14.47 -2.37
N THR A 8 25.47 13.79 -1.58
CA THR A 8 25.51 13.79 -0.10
C THR A 8 26.00 12.48 0.50
N GLN A 9 26.49 11.55 -0.33
CA GLN A 9 27.01 10.26 0.15
C GLN A 9 28.34 10.42 0.87
N ASP A 10 28.55 9.65 1.93
CA ASP A 10 29.72 9.65 2.83
C ASP A 10 31.03 9.15 2.21
N LYS A 11 31.03 8.77 0.94
CA LYS A 11 32.20 8.26 0.23
C LYS A 11 32.81 9.30 -0.69
N SER A 12 34.14 9.35 -0.73
CA SER A 12 34.89 10.27 -1.58
C SER A 12 34.73 9.95 -3.07
N PHE A 13 34.73 11.00 -3.91
CA PHE A 13 34.75 10.90 -5.36
C PHE A 13 35.86 11.80 -5.98
N GLU A 14 37.05 11.76 -5.39
CA GLU A 14 38.18 12.54 -5.84
C GLU A 14 38.55 12.32 -7.30
N ARG A 15 38.33 11.13 -7.84
CA ARG A 15 38.65 10.78 -9.22
C ARG A 15 38.04 11.74 -10.24
N LEU A 16 36.81 12.20 -9.98
CA LEU A 16 36.13 13.18 -10.83
C LEU A 16 36.78 14.56 -10.67
N LEU A 17 37.06 14.99 -9.44
CA LEU A 17 37.71 16.29 -9.18
C LEU A 17 39.12 16.35 -9.80
N LYS A 18 39.90 15.29 -9.66
CA LYS A 18 41.22 15.16 -10.32
C LYS A 18 41.14 15.25 -11.84
N ALA A 19 40.06 14.73 -12.44
CA ALA A 19 39.87 14.84 -13.87
C ALA A 19 39.49 16.26 -14.30
N ILE A 20 38.64 16.95 -13.52
CA ILE A 20 38.28 18.35 -13.79
C ILE A 20 39.49 19.26 -13.63
N ASP A 21 40.27 19.09 -12.58
CA ASP A 21 41.47 19.88 -12.30
C ASP A 21 42.49 19.81 -13.47
N ARG A 22 42.74 18.58 -13.97
CA ARG A 22 43.57 18.37 -15.17
C ARG A 22 43.05 19.10 -16.41
N GLU A 23 41.73 19.16 -16.60
CA GLU A 23 41.18 19.84 -17.78
C GLU A 23 41.22 21.37 -17.62
N ILE A 24 41.25 21.91 -16.40
CA ILE A 24 41.52 23.32 -16.12
C ILE A 24 42.99 23.65 -16.42
N GLU A 25 43.93 22.84 -15.91
CA GLU A 25 45.35 23.01 -16.17
C GLU A 25 45.75 22.94 -17.66
N ARG A 26 45.01 22.11 -18.43
CA ARG A 26 45.16 22.01 -19.89
C ARG A 26 44.53 23.17 -20.65
N GLY A 27 43.81 24.06 -19.97
CA GLY A 27 43.12 25.19 -20.60
C GLY A 27 41.83 24.80 -21.35
N ASN A 28 41.36 23.56 -21.19
CA ASN A 28 40.10 23.10 -21.79
C ASN A 28 38.87 23.65 -21.05
N ILE A 29 39.02 23.98 -19.76
CA ILE A 29 38.01 24.66 -18.95
C ILE A 29 38.55 26.07 -18.65
N LYS A 30 37.85 27.09 -19.16
CA LYS A 30 38.18 28.51 -18.92
C LYS A 30 37.16 29.20 -17.99
N GLU A 31 36.05 28.57 -17.76
CA GLU A 31 34.99 29.08 -16.90
C GLU A 31 35.30 28.78 -15.42
N LYS A 32 34.77 29.63 -14.52
CA LYS A 32 34.78 29.35 -13.10
C LYS A 32 34.13 28.01 -12.82
N VAL A 33 34.77 27.19 -12.00
CA VAL A 33 34.22 25.91 -11.54
C VAL A 33 33.88 25.99 -10.05
N VAL A 34 32.61 25.72 -9.72
CA VAL A 34 32.11 25.66 -8.35
C VAL A 34 31.70 24.23 -8.05
N VAL A 35 32.17 23.70 -6.93
CA VAL A 35 32.00 22.30 -6.56
C VAL A 35 31.23 22.17 -5.22
N GLN A 36 30.15 21.47 -5.22
CA GLN A 36 29.57 20.90 -4.00
C GLN A 36 30.17 19.49 -3.83
N ALA A 37 31.16 19.39 -2.96
CA ALA A 37 31.96 18.18 -2.78
C ALA A 37 31.32 17.17 -1.80
N GLY A 38 30.38 17.60 -0.94
CA GLY A 38 29.82 16.77 0.12
C GLY A 38 30.93 16.31 1.08
N TYR A 39 31.09 15.01 1.22
CA TYR A 39 32.12 14.41 2.08
C TYR A 39 33.47 14.21 1.38
N THR A 40 33.59 14.58 0.10
CA THR A 40 34.86 14.47 -0.63
C THR A 40 35.82 15.60 -0.23
N LYS A 41 36.91 15.26 0.41
CA LYS A 41 37.99 16.23 0.72
C LYS A 41 38.97 16.29 -0.46
N TYR A 42 39.15 17.48 -1.00
CA TYR A 42 40.06 17.74 -2.13
C TYR A 42 40.57 19.16 -2.06
N GLU A 43 41.88 19.33 -2.22
CA GLU A 43 42.55 20.63 -2.19
C GLU A 43 42.99 21.01 -3.59
N THR A 44 42.63 22.19 -4.05
CA THR A 44 43.04 22.75 -5.33
C THR A 44 42.93 24.27 -5.31
N LYS A 45 43.71 24.93 -6.16
CA LYS A 45 43.61 26.38 -6.40
C LYS A 45 42.72 26.73 -7.61
N ASN A 46 42.27 25.71 -8.36
CA ASN A 46 41.61 25.88 -9.65
C ASN A 46 40.11 25.87 -9.57
N MET A 47 39.55 25.44 -8.43
CA MET A 47 38.08 25.30 -8.22
C MET A 47 37.69 25.88 -6.87
N GLU A 48 36.48 26.44 -6.79
CA GLU A 48 35.86 26.82 -5.52
C GLU A 48 35.10 25.60 -4.96
N ILE A 49 35.61 25.08 -3.83
CA ILE A 49 35.05 23.86 -3.22
C ILE A 49 34.22 24.24 -1.97
N MET A 50 32.99 23.76 -1.93
CA MET A 50 32.08 23.82 -0.80
C MET A 50 31.73 22.41 -0.33
N ASP A 51 31.55 22.20 0.96
CA ASP A 51 31.12 20.89 1.49
C ASP A 51 29.65 20.60 1.10
N LEU A 52 28.71 20.94 1.92
CA LEU A 52 27.27 20.86 1.63
C LEU A 52 26.70 22.28 1.60
N VAL A 53 25.81 22.53 0.66
CA VAL A 53 25.11 23.82 0.53
C VAL A 53 23.62 23.65 0.88
N SER A 54 22.95 24.76 1.23
CA SER A 54 21.50 24.78 1.40
C SER A 54 20.78 24.48 0.07
N GLN A 55 19.51 24.09 0.16
CA GLN A 55 18.72 23.84 -1.06
C GLN A 55 18.58 25.10 -1.92
N ASP A 56 18.41 26.26 -1.29
CA ASP A 56 18.28 27.55 -2.01
C ASP A 56 19.57 27.90 -2.76
N GLU A 57 20.72 27.66 -2.14
CA GLU A 57 22.02 27.91 -2.76
C GLU A 57 22.31 26.90 -3.87
N PHE A 58 21.95 25.63 -3.67
CA PHE A 58 22.02 24.61 -4.73
C PHE A 58 21.17 25.00 -5.95
N ASP A 59 19.95 25.45 -5.74
CA ASP A 59 19.05 25.88 -6.81
C ASP A 59 19.56 27.14 -7.51
N LYS A 60 20.20 28.06 -6.79
CA LYS A 60 20.85 29.24 -7.34
C LYS A 60 22.03 28.83 -8.25
N LEU A 61 22.94 28.02 -7.74
CA LEU A 61 24.09 27.49 -8.53
C LEU A 61 23.63 26.74 -9.77
N MET A 62 22.58 25.94 -9.64
CA MET A 62 21.97 25.20 -10.75
C MET A 62 21.38 26.14 -11.83
N LYS A 63 20.74 27.23 -11.43
CA LYS A 63 20.19 28.23 -12.36
C LYS A 63 21.30 28.99 -13.11
N GLU A 64 22.38 29.34 -12.41
CA GLU A 64 23.47 30.16 -12.94
C GLU A 64 24.47 29.38 -13.79
N CYS A 65 24.56 28.06 -13.60
CA CYS A 65 25.58 27.29 -14.34
C CYS A 65 25.23 27.15 -15.83
N SER A 66 26.33 27.09 -16.65
CA SER A 66 26.29 26.81 -18.08
C SER A 66 26.31 25.30 -18.35
N LEU A 67 26.90 24.51 -17.44
CA LEU A 67 27.05 23.07 -17.50
C LEU A 67 26.98 22.48 -16.10
N LEU A 68 26.28 21.38 -15.94
CA LEU A 68 26.31 20.55 -14.74
C LEU A 68 27.21 19.32 -14.96
N ILE A 69 28.18 19.10 -14.08
CA ILE A 69 28.92 17.83 -14.00
C ILE A 69 28.53 17.14 -12.69
N THR A 70 28.04 15.90 -12.74
CA THR A 70 27.52 15.24 -11.56
C THR A 70 27.85 13.75 -11.49
N HIS A 71 27.68 13.18 -10.30
CA HIS A 71 27.66 11.74 -10.10
C HIS A 71 26.35 11.13 -10.62
N GLY A 72 26.25 9.78 -10.62
CA GLY A 72 25.07 9.06 -11.12
C GLY A 72 23.83 9.11 -10.21
N GLY A 73 23.66 10.17 -9.43
CA GLY A 73 22.47 10.39 -8.60
C GLY A 73 21.31 10.92 -9.43
N VAL A 74 20.18 10.20 -9.44
CA VAL A 74 18.97 10.55 -10.21
C VAL A 74 18.48 11.96 -9.87
N GLY A 75 18.49 12.34 -8.59
CA GLY A 75 18.03 13.67 -8.14
C GLY A 75 18.78 14.81 -8.81
N SER A 76 20.12 14.77 -8.78
CA SER A 76 20.96 15.81 -9.40
C SER A 76 20.82 15.83 -10.93
N ILE A 77 20.73 14.66 -11.56
CA ILE A 77 20.52 14.54 -13.01
C ILE A 77 19.19 15.18 -13.41
N LEU A 78 18.08 14.78 -12.76
CA LEU A 78 16.75 15.32 -13.06
C LEU A 78 16.65 16.82 -12.79
N THR A 79 17.30 17.30 -11.73
CA THR A 79 17.35 18.73 -11.44
C THR A 79 18.05 19.49 -12.57
N GLY A 80 19.21 19.03 -13.03
CA GLY A 80 19.91 19.62 -14.16
C GLY A 80 19.05 19.66 -15.44
N ILE A 81 18.40 18.55 -15.78
CA ILE A 81 17.49 18.45 -16.92
C ILE A 81 16.30 19.41 -16.78
N LYS A 82 15.70 19.49 -15.58
CA LYS A 82 14.55 20.38 -15.28
C LYS A 82 14.92 21.85 -15.47
N TYR A 83 16.15 22.24 -15.12
CA TYR A 83 16.66 23.59 -15.35
C TYR A 83 17.19 23.81 -16.79
N GLY A 84 17.03 22.83 -17.68
CA GLY A 84 17.46 22.91 -19.08
C GLY A 84 18.98 22.96 -19.27
N LYS A 85 19.73 22.48 -18.29
CA LYS A 85 21.20 22.50 -18.35
C LYS A 85 21.73 21.26 -19.06
N PRO A 86 22.80 21.39 -19.88
CA PRO A 86 23.58 20.24 -20.29
C PRO A 86 24.13 19.52 -19.04
N VAL A 87 24.03 18.20 -19.00
CA VAL A 87 24.48 17.38 -17.87
C VAL A 87 25.51 16.38 -18.34
N ILE A 88 26.69 16.40 -17.74
CA ILE A 88 27.70 15.32 -17.86
C ILE A 88 27.63 14.51 -16.56
N ALA A 89 27.38 13.22 -16.64
CA ALA A 89 27.29 12.35 -15.48
C ALA A 89 28.38 11.26 -15.51
N ALA A 90 29.02 11.06 -14.35
CA ALA A 90 30.09 10.09 -14.14
C ALA A 90 29.75 9.15 -12.98
N ALA A 91 29.77 7.83 -13.18
CA ALA A 91 29.44 6.87 -12.15
C ALA A 91 30.50 6.76 -11.05
N ARG A 92 30.06 6.77 -9.80
CA ARG A 92 30.84 6.27 -8.66
C ARG A 92 30.94 4.75 -8.76
N LEU A 93 32.08 4.17 -8.47
CA LEU A 93 32.33 2.75 -8.68
C LEU A 93 32.76 2.04 -7.40
N LYS A 94 32.21 0.84 -7.19
CA LYS A 94 32.57 -0.03 -6.06
C LYS A 94 34.09 -0.33 -6.01
N LYS A 95 34.68 -0.59 -7.15
CA LYS A 95 36.16 -0.91 -7.26
C LYS A 95 37.06 0.19 -6.74
N TYR A 96 36.60 1.45 -6.74
CA TYR A 96 37.33 2.60 -6.18
C TYR A 96 36.85 3.01 -4.81
N LYS A 97 35.96 2.18 -4.18
CA LYS A 97 35.36 2.47 -2.86
C LYS A 97 34.50 3.75 -2.85
N GLU A 98 34.04 4.21 -4.00
CA GLU A 98 33.24 5.42 -4.19
C GLU A 98 31.74 5.18 -3.96
N HIS A 99 31.31 3.90 -4.03
CA HIS A 99 29.93 3.46 -3.83
C HIS A 99 29.86 2.01 -3.33
N ASN A 100 28.73 1.61 -2.77
CA ASN A 100 28.52 0.23 -2.29
C ASN A 100 28.30 -0.78 -3.43
N ASN A 101 27.80 -0.31 -4.58
CA ASN A 101 27.53 -1.08 -5.78
C ASN A 101 27.82 -0.25 -7.04
N ASP A 102 27.63 -0.84 -8.22
CA ASP A 102 27.84 -0.18 -9.53
C ASP A 102 26.51 0.26 -10.19
N HIS A 103 25.42 0.39 -9.41
CA HIS A 103 24.10 0.75 -9.96
C HIS A 103 24.07 2.09 -10.70
N GLN A 104 24.89 3.06 -10.29
CA GLN A 104 25.00 4.34 -10.99
C GLN A 104 25.40 4.21 -12.45
N LYS A 105 26.15 3.16 -12.84
CA LYS A 105 26.45 2.90 -14.25
C LYS A 105 25.18 2.63 -15.08
N GLN A 106 24.24 1.86 -14.52
CA GLN A 106 23.00 1.52 -15.19
C GLN A 106 22.14 2.77 -15.39
N ILE A 107 22.01 3.59 -14.32
CA ILE A 107 21.27 4.85 -14.36
C ILE A 107 21.84 5.79 -15.44
N ILE A 108 23.14 6.05 -15.39
CA ILE A 108 23.82 6.98 -16.33
C ILE A 108 23.70 6.47 -17.76
N LYS A 109 23.89 5.17 -17.96
CA LYS A 109 23.75 4.56 -19.29
C LYS A 109 22.33 4.77 -19.84
N GLU A 110 21.30 4.48 -19.04
CA GLU A 110 19.90 4.64 -19.45
C GLU A 110 19.57 6.09 -19.81
N PHE A 111 19.93 7.03 -18.93
CA PHE A 111 19.73 8.46 -19.22
C PHE A 111 20.53 8.96 -20.43
N GLY A 112 21.72 8.39 -20.67
CA GLY A 112 22.57 8.68 -21.83
C GLY A 112 21.97 8.13 -23.13
N ASP A 113 21.54 6.85 -23.13
CA ASP A 113 20.94 6.19 -24.28
C ASP A 113 19.61 6.87 -24.68
N LEU A 114 18.84 7.37 -23.71
CA LEU A 114 17.62 8.16 -23.94
C LEU A 114 17.88 9.60 -24.40
N GLY A 115 19.14 10.04 -24.44
CA GLY A 115 19.54 11.38 -24.90
C GLY A 115 19.25 12.51 -23.91
N TYR A 116 19.12 12.21 -22.63
CA TYR A 116 18.90 13.22 -21.58
C TYR A 116 20.21 13.83 -21.06
N ILE A 117 21.31 13.08 -21.07
CA ILE A 117 22.60 13.49 -20.52
C ILE A 117 23.77 13.02 -21.42
N LEU A 118 24.96 13.51 -21.13
CA LEU A 118 26.21 13.01 -21.67
C LEU A 118 26.86 12.07 -20.64
N GLU A 119 27.04 10.80 -20.98
CA GLU A 119 27.65 9.80 -20.12
C GLU A 119 29.16 9.90 -20.17
N LEU A 120 29.84 10.10 -19.03
CA LEU A 120 31.30 10.08 -18.89
C LEU A 120 31.75 8.72 -18.35
N ARG A 121 32.20 7.83 -19.24
CA ARG A 121 32.79 6.52 -18.90
C ARG A 121 34.28 6.58 -18.68
N ASP A 122 34.99 7.36 -19.48
CA ASP A 122 36.44 7.52 -19.47
C ASP A 122 36.79 8.97 -19.10
N PHE A 123 37.38 9.14 -17.94
CA PHE A 123 37.74 10.46 -17.40
C PHE A 123 38.81 11.19 -18.25
N ASN A 124 39.59 10.47 -19.08
CA ASN A 124 40.53 11.09 -20.01
C ASN A 124 39.81 11.78 -21.19
N LYS A 125 38.54 11.50 -21.37
CA LYS A 125 37.71 12.11 -22.42
C LYS A 125 36.87 13.28 -21.90
N LEU A 126 37.05 13.72 -20.64
CA LEU A 126 36.23 14.77 -20.03
C LEU A 126 36.28 16.06 -20.86
N GLY A 127 37.45 16.51 -21.32
CA GLY A 127 37.56 17.70 -22.16
C GLY A 127 36.75 17.63 -23.45
N LYS A 128 36.75 16.45 -24.12
CA LYS A 128 35.91 16.23 -25.30
C LYS A 128 34.43 16.25 -24.97
N MET A 129 34.02 15.75 -23.79
CA MET A 129 32.61 15.77 -23.35
C MET A 129 32.15 17.18 -23.01
N ILE A 130 33.02 18.01 -22.43
CA ILE A 130 32.76 19.43 -22.17
C ILE A 130 32.54 20.18 -23.49
N GLU A 131 33.40 19.96 -24.48
CA GLU A 131 33.25 20.57 -25.80
C GLU A 131 31.90 20.12 -26.45
N LYS A 132 31.60 18.82 -26.38
CA LYS A 132 30.31 18.27 -26.88
C LYS A 132 29.12 18.89 -26.17
N SER A 133 29.24 19.21 -24.89
CA SER A 133 28.13 19.77 -24.09
C SER A 133 27.66 21.14 -24.56
N LYS A 134 28.53 21.93 -25.20
CA LYS A 134 28.17 23.27 -25.75
C LYS A 134 27.06 23.21 -26.81
N ASN A 135 27.05 22.13 -27.59
CA ASN A 135 26.07 21.91 -28.66
C ASN A 135 25.05 20.85 -28.31
N PHE A 136 25.10 20.29 -27.09
CA PHE A 136 24.19 19.23 -26.67
C PHE A 136 22.80 19.79 -26.34
N LYS A 137 21.79 19.32 -27.05
CA LYS A 137 20.39 19.58 -26.76
C LYS A 137 19.79 18.33 -26.11
N ALA A 138 19.58 18.39 -24.82
CA ALA A 138 18.93 17.29 -24.09
C ALA A 138 17.52 17.06 -24.62
N ARG A 139 17.11 15.81 -24.72
CA ARG A 139 15.72 15.44 -24.98
C ARG A 139 14.81 16.01 -23.88
N LYS A 140 13.61 16.48 -24.24
CA LYS A 140 12.63 16.97 -23.26
C LYS A 140 12.20 15.82 -22.34
N PHE A 141 12.42 15.99 -21.06
CA PHE A 141 12.02 15.02 -20.04
C PHE A 141 10.50 15.20 -19.75
N THR A 142 9.77 14.12 -19.88
CA THR A 142 8.34 14.07 -19.51
C THR A 142 8.19 13.17 -18.28
N SER A 143 7.77 13.77 -17.19
CA SER A 143 7.53 13.02 -15.94
C SER A 143 6.29 12.15 -16.07
N ASN A 144 6.38 10.90 -15.62
CA ASN A 144 5.24 9.98 -15.51
C ASN A 144 4.58 10.01 -14.12
N THR A 145 4.89 11.03 -13.31
CA THR A 145 4.41 11.13 -11.92
C THR A 145 2.89 11.10 -11.83
N HIS A 146 2.20 11.81 -12.72
CA HIS A 146 0.73 11.86 -12.71
C HIS A 146 0.11 10.47 -12.89
N ASN A 147 0.58 9.70 -13.88
CA ASN A 147 0.08 8.34 -14.11
C ASN A 147 0.42 7.40 -12.95
N MET A 148 1.61 7.56 -12.35
CA MET A 148 2.00 6.75 -11.20
C MET A 148 1.16 7.08 -9.96
N VAL A 149 0.93 8.37 -9.69
CA VAL A 149 0.05 8.82 -8.59
C VAL A 149 -1.36 8.27 -8.80
N LYS A 150 -1.90 8.38 -10.03
CA LYS A 150 -3.22 7.83 -10.35
C LYS A 150 -3.29 6.33 -10.11
N LEU A 151 -2.31 5.56 -10.59
CA LEU A 151 -2.27 4.10 -10.43
C LEU A 151 -2.22 3.70 -8.94
N VAL A 152 -1.44 4.41 -8.12
CA VAL A 152 -1.38 4.17 -6.68
C VAL A 152 -2.69 4.57 -5.99
N SER A 153 -3.31 5.70 -6.38
CA SER A 153 -4.61 6.12 -5.85
C SER A 153 -5.71 5.11 -6.20
N ASP A 154 -5.77 4.68 -7.45
CA ASP A 154 -6.75 3.69 -7.92
C ASP A 154 -6.59 2.37 -7.12
N TYR A 155 -5.36 1.92 -6.88
CA TYR A 155 -5.07 0.73 -6.07
C TYR A 155 -5.53 0.88 -4.61
N ILE A 156 -5.26 2.04 -3.98
CA ILE A 156 -5.69 2.33 -2.60
C ILE A 156 -7.22 2.42 -2.51
N GLU A 157 -7.87 3.02 -3.49
CA GLU A 157 -9.33 3.13 -3.52
C GLU A 157 -9.99 1.76 -3.72
N GLU A 158 -9.47 0.93 -4.61
CA GLU A 158 -9.95 -0.44 -4.84
C GLU A 158 -9.80 -1.31 -3.58
N ASP A 159 -8.67 -1.20 -2.87
CA ASP A 159 -8.44 -1.93 -1.61
C ASP A 159 -9.39 -1.47 -0.49
N ASN A 160 -9.70 -0.17 -0.41
CA ASN A 160 -10.67 0.38 0.53
C ASN A 160 -12.10 -0.11 0.24
N HIS A 161 -12.53 -0.18 -1.02
CA HIS A 161 -13.85 -0.71 -1.40
C HIS A 161 -13.99 -2.20 -1.07
N THR A 162 -12.98 -3.00 -1.39
CA THR A 162 -12.94 -4.43 -1.04
C THR A 162 -12.90 -4.64 0.48
N SER A 163 -12.18 -3.81 1.21
CA SER A 163 -12.12 -3.86 2.68
C SER A 163 -13.46 -3.54 3.32
N TRP A 164 -14.20 -2.52 2.85
CA TRP A 164 -15.53 -2.16 3.34
C TRP A 164 -16.54 -3.28 3.09
N PHE A 165 -16.64 -3.79 1.87
CA PHE A 165 -17.54 -4.89 1.51
C PHE A 165 -17.23 -6.16 2.30
N ASN A 166 -15.95 -6.52 2.44
CA ASN A 166 -15.53 -7.68 3.23
C ASN A 166 -15.85 -7.51 4.72
N LYS A 167 -15.77 -6.29 5.26
CA LYS A 167 -16.11 -6.00 6.66
C LYS A 167 -17.58 -6.22 6.96
N PHE A 168 -18.47 -5.91 6.01
CA PHE A 168 -19.92 -6.08 6.19
C PHE A 168 -20.47 -7.39 5.61
N ARG A 169 -19.71 -8.09 4.76
CA ARG A 169 -20.11 -9.34 4.13
C ARG A 169 -20.60 -10.38 5.15
N GLU A 170 -19.88 -10.56 6.24
CA GLU A 170 -20.22 -11.51 7.30
C GLU A 170 -21.61 -11.20 7.90
N VAL A 171 -21.88 -9.94 8.21
CA VAL A 171 -23.17 -9.50 8.76
C VAL A 171 -24.30 -9.64 7.73
N LEU A 172 -24.07 -9.23 6.48
CA LEU A 172 -25.05 -9.35 5.41
C LEU A 172 -25.40 -10.81 5.12
N MET A 173 -24.39 -11.68 5.06
CA MET A 173 -24.61 -13.13 4.87
C MET A 173 -25.33 -13.74 6.07
N TYR A 174 -25.03 -13.31 7.30
CA TYR A 174 -25.74 -13.75 8.48
C TYR A 174 -27.25 -13.39 8.43
N LEU A 175 -27.58 -12.16 8.05
CA LEU A 175 -28.98 -11.71 7.89
C LEU A 175 -29.66 -12.46 6.75
N LEU A 176 -29.05 -12.64 5.61
CA LEU A 176 -29.59 -13.38 4.47
C LEU A 176 -29.94 -14.83 4.87
N PHE A 177 -28.99 -15.55 5.49
CA PHE A 177 -29.22 -16.91 5.93
C PHE A 177 -30.22 -17.00 7.11
N GLY A 178 -30.34 -15.93 7.91
CA GLY A 178 -31.37 -15.80 8.92
C GLY A 178 -32.78 -15.79 8.31
N VAL A 179 -33.00 -14.99 7.25
CA VAL A 179 -34.26 -14.98 6.49
C VAL A 179 -34.53 -16.35 5.86
N LEU A 180 -33.54 -16.94 5.20
CA LEU A 180 -33.65 -18.28 4.58
C LEU A 180 -33.99 -19.36 5.63
N THR A 181 -33.44 -19.27 6.84
CA THR A 181 -33.77 -20.17 7.94
C THR A 181 -35.28 -20.11 8.29
N THR A 182 -35.86 -18.91 8.30
CA THR A 182 -37.30 -18.72 8.53
C THR A 182 -38.14 -19.35 7.41
N VAL A 183 -37.70 -19.16 6.16
CA VAL A 183 -38.34 -19.80 4.99
C VAL A 183 -38.29 -21.33 5.10
N VAL A 184 -37.14 -21.90 5.46
CA VAL A 184 -36.98 -23.36 5.66
C VAL A 184 -37.87 -23.85 6.78
N ASN A 185 -38.03 -23.12 7.87
CA ASN A 185 -38.93 -23.46 8.98
C ASN A 185 -40.38 -23.56 8.50
N ILE A 186 -40.89 -22.52 7.83
CA ILE A 186 -42.26 -22.44 7.33
C ILE A 186 -42.53 -23.54 6.30
N LEU A 187 -41.63 -23.76 5.36
CA LEU A 187 -41.77 -24.81 4.34
C LEU A 187 -41.79 -26.21 4.96
N SER A 188 -40.90 -26.46 5.90
CA SER A 188 -40.84 -27.76 6.59
C SER A 188 -42.14 -28.02 7.37
N PHE A 189 -42.62 -27.02 8.09
CA PHE A 189 -43.91 -27.10 8.79
C PHE A 189 -45.08 -27.38 7.83
N TYR A 190 -45.17 -26.62 6.74
CA TYR A 190 -46.21 -26.81 5.72
C TYR A 190 -46.24 -28.22 5.13
N ILE A 191 -45.06 -28.73 4.77
CA ILE A 191 -44.89 -30.08 4.20
C ILE A 191 -45.37 -31.13 5.21
N LEU A 192 -44.94 -31.04 6.47
CA LEU A 192 -45.32 -31.98 7.51
C LEU A 192 -46.84 -31.95 7.78
N ARG A 193 -47.48 -30.77 7.77
CA ARG A 193 -48.91 -30.62 7.90
C ARG A 193 -49.65 -31.26 6.71
N LYS A 194 -49.14 -31.12 5.50
CA LYS A 194 -49.68 -31.77 4.30
C LYS A 194 -49.58 -33.31 4.35
N LEU A 195 -48.59 -33.83 5.07
CA LEU A 195 -48.41 -35.25 5.34
C LEU A 195 -49.25 -35.73 6.56
N SER A 196 -50.17 -34.92 7.05
CA SER A 196 -51.07 -35.21 8.18
C SER A 196 -50.34 -35.47 9.52
N VAL A 197 -49.12 -35.00 9.68
CA VAL A 197 -48.40 -35.04 10.94
C VAL A 197 -49.06 -34.07 11.93
N GLU A 198 -49.15 -34.44 13.18
CA GLU A 198 -49.74 -33.62 14.27
C GLU A 198 -49.07 -32.25 14.36
N VAL A 199 -49.81 -31.19 14.73
CA VAL A 199 -49.37 -29.76 14.68
C VAL A 199 -48.12 -29.52 15.51
N TYR A 200 -48.10 -29.97 16.76
CA TYR A 200 -46.99 -29.73 17.68
C TYR A 200 -45.73 -30.50 17.26
N VAL A 201 -45.92 -31.73 16.80
CA VAL A 201 -44.81 -32.56 16.26
C VAL A 201 -44.23 -31.90 14.99
N SER A 202 -45.10 -31.41 14.10
CA SER A 202 -44.69 -30.69 12.88
C SER A 202 -43.87 -29.44 13.22
N ASN A 203 -44.28 -28.69 14.24
CA ASN A 203 -43.55 -27.48 14.67
C ASN A 203 -42.18 -27.80 15.25
N ILE A 204 -42.05 -28.83 16.07
CA ILE A 204 -40.78 -29.26 16.65
C ILE A 204 -39.83 -29.73 15.55
N ILE A 205 -40.27 -30.56 14.62
CA ILE A 205 -39.48 -31.07 13.52
C ILE A 205 -39.01 -29.91 12.62
N ALA A 206 -39.95 -29.01 12.25
CA ALA A 206 -39.60 -27.83 11.42
C ALA A 206 -38.58 -26.93 12.09
N TRP A 207 -38.69 -26.72 13.41
CA TRP A 207 -37.68 -25.96 14.17
C TRP A 207 -36.31 -26.65 14.15
N ILE A 208 -36.24 -27.96 14.40
CA ILE A 208 -34.99 -28.72 14.34
C ILE A 208 -34.35 -28.60 12.95
N VAL A 209 -35.10 -28.79 11.87
CA VAL A 209 -34.65 -28.69 10.49
C VAL A 209 -34.09 -27.29 10.21
N SER A 210 -34.79 -26.25 10.62
CA SER A 210 -34.37 -24.86 10.43
C SER A 210 -33.10 -24.52 11.19
N VAL A 211 -32.93 -25.01 12.43
CA VAL A 211 -31.72 -24.79 13.23
C VAL A 211 -30.51 -25.53 12.63
N LEU A 212 -30.73 -26.76 12.10
CA LEU A 212 -29.68 -27.48 11.39
C LEU A 212 -29.25 -26.74 10.10
N PHE A 213 -30.20 -26.24 9.33
CA PHE A 213 -29.93 -25.40 8.16
C PHE A 213 -29.13 -24.17 8.53
N ALA A 214 -29.56 -23.43 9.59
CA ALA A 214 -28.84 -22.27 10.10
C ALA A 214 -27.42 -22.62 10.56
N PHE A 215 -27.21 -23.75 11.24
CA PHE A 215 -25.85 -24.20 11.64
C PHE A 215 -24.95 -24.42 10.43
N ILE A 216 -25.43 -25.17 9.43
CA ILE A 216 -24.64 -25.49 8.23
C ILE A 216 -24.30 -24.23 7.46
N THR A 217 -25.25 -23.35 7.21
CA THR A 217 -25.06 -22.13 6.43
C THR A 217 -24.16 -21.13 7.16
N ASN A 218 -24.35 -20.93 8.46
CA ASN A 218 -23.46 -20.08 9.26
C ASN A 218 -22.03 -20.62 9.27
N LYS A 219 -21.86 -21.93 9.45
CA LYS A 219 -20.54 -22.56 9.47
C LYS A 219 -19.80 -22.42 8.14
N LEU A 220 -20.48 -22.70 7.01
CA LEU A 220 -19.83 -22.79 5.69
C LEU A 220 -19.70 -21.45 4.99
N PHE A 221 -20.68 -20.55 5.12
CA PHE A 221 -20.80 -19.34 4.30
C PHE A 221 -20.65 -18.04 5.09
N VAL A 222 -21.01 -18.01 6.37
CA VAL A 222 -20.93 -16.81 7.21
C VAL A 222 -19.56 -16.73 7.89
N PHE A 223 -19.24 -17.72 8.72
CA PHE A 223 -18.03 -17.73 9.55
C PHE A 223 -16.88 -18.53 8.93
N GLU A 224 -17.11 -19.25 7.84
CA GLU A 224 -16.12 -20.04 7.08
C GLU A 224 -15.29 -20.98 7.98
N SER A 225 -15.91 -21.55 9.02
CA SER A 225 -15.27 -22.45 9.97
C SER A 225 -15.14 -23.87 9.40
N ARG A 226 -14.10 -24.08 8.55
CA ARG A 226 -13.84 -25.34 7.84
C ARG A 226 -12.65 -26.09 8.45
N GLY A 227 -12.49 -27.35 8.12
CA GLY A 227 -11.30 -28.16 8.44
C GLY A 227 -11.21 -28.67 9.88
N LYS A 228 -12.30 -28.60 10.68
CA LYS A 228 -12.34 -29.10 12.06
C LYS A 228 -12.63 -30.60 12.17
N SER A 229 -12.14 -31.20 13.25
CA SER A 229 -12.37 -32.62 13.54
C SER A 229 -13.85 -32.93 13.81
N LYS A 230 -14.25 -34.21 13.71
CA LYS A 230 -15.65 -34.63 14.00
C LYS A 230 -16.07 -34.25 15.43
N LYS A 231 -15.16 -34.33 16.40
CA LYS A 231 -15.45 -33.97 17.82
C LYS A 231 -15.69 -32.46 17.97
N GLU A 232 -14.91 -31.63 17.30
CA GLU A 232 -15.10 -30.18 17.31
C GLU A 232 -16.40 -29.78 16.61
N ASN A 233 -16.72 -30.40 15.48
CA ASN A 233 -18.00 -30.18 14.78
C ASN A 233 -19.20 -30.52 15.64
N ALA A 234 -19.17 -31.64 16.37
CA ALA A 234 -20.20 -32.02 17.31
C ALA A 234 -20.35 -31.00 18.46
N ARG A 235 -19.23 -30.53 19.01
CA ARG A 235 -19.23 -29.49 20.05
C ARG A 235 -19.82 -28.18 19.56
N GLU A 236 -19.46 -27.74 18.35
CA GLU A 236 -20.04 -26.54 17.74
C GLU A 236 -21.56 -26.68 17.54
N LEU A 237 -22.02 -27.84 17.06
CA LEU A 237 -23.45 -28.11 16.88
C LEU A 237 -24.21 -28.05 18.21
N ILE A 238 -23.72 -28.74 19.24
CA ILE A 238 -24.37 -28.73 20.57
C ILE A 238 -24.40 -27.31 21.14
N SER A 239 -23.30 -26.59 21.05
CA SER A 239 -23.21 -25.19 21.50
C SER A 239 -24.18 -24.30 20.73
N PHE A 240 -24.30 -24.47 19.40
CA PHE A 240 -25.22 -23.71 18.56
C PHE A 240 -26.70 -23.90 19.00
N PHE A 241 -27.10 -25.16 19.23
CA PHE A 241 -28.45 -25.46 19.76
C PHE A 241 -28.63 -24.88 21.16
N GLY A 242 -27.64 -25.01 22.05
CA GLY A 242 -27.72 -24.46 23.41
C GLY A 242 -27.92 -22.93 23.41
N PHE A 243 -27.14 -22.20 22.58
CA PHE A 243 -27.30 -20.75 22.47
C PHE A 243 -28.65 -20.35 21.82
N ARG A 244 -29.21 -21.18 20.92
CA ARG A 244 -30.57 -20.94 20.38
C ARG A 244 -31.65 -21.08 21.44
N ILE A 245 -31.52 -22.06 22.33
CA ILE A 245 -32.46 -22.22 23.47
C ILE A 245 -32.28 -21.05 24.46
N LEU A 246 -31.05 -20.65 24.75
CA LEU A 246 -30.75 -19.52 25.61
C LEU A 246 -31.33 -18.22 25.06
N SER A 247 -31.28 -18.01 23.74
CA SER A 247 -31.86 -16.82 23.11
C SER A 247 -33.40 -16.73 23.23
N LEU A 248 -34.09 -17.83 23.38
CA LEU A 248 -35.53 -17.82 23.72
C LEU A 248 -35.75 -17.22 25.12
N GLY A 249 -34.90 -17.54 26.07
CA GLY A 249 -34.97 -16.93 27.41
C GLY A 249 -34.73 -15.41 27.36
N PHE A 250 -33.80 -14.95 26.55
CA PHE A 250 -33.55 -13.51 26.33
C PHE A 250 -34.76 -12.83 25.63
N ASP A 251 -35.41 -13.47 24.66
CA ASP A 251 -36.60 -12.93 24.00
C ASP A 251 -37.71 -12.70 25.03
N MET A 252 -38.03 -13.73 25.83
CA MET A 252 -39.08 -13.65 26.86
C MET A 252 -38.71 -12.62 27.96
N GLY A 253 -37.46 -12.61 28.43
CA GLY A 253 -37.01 -11.64 29.42
C GLY A 253 -37.04 -10.21 28.91
N SER A 254 -36.69 -9.97 27.63
CA SER A 254 -36.77 -8.67 26.99
C SER A 254 -38.23 -8.20 26.84
N MET A 255 -39.12 -9.09 26.44
CA MET A 255 -40.54 -8.78 26.34
C MET A 255 -41.14 -8.40 27.71
N PHE A 256 -40.86 -9.17 28.77
CA PHE A 256 -41.28 -8.85 30.12
C PHE A 256 -40.75 -7.49 30.58
N LEU A 257 -39.47 -7.21 30.39
CA LEU A 257 -38.86 -5.93 30.73
C LEU A 257 -39.55 -4.75 30.01
N LEU A 258 -39.76 -4.89 28.68
CA LEU A 258 -40.29 -3.80 27.86
C LEU A 258 -41.76 -3.56 28.11
N ILE A 259 -42.57 -4.63 28.26
CA ILE A 259 -44.04 -4.51 28.42
C ILE A 259 -44.43 -4.26 29.89
N ASP A 260 -43.96 -5.11 30.81
CA ASP A 260 -44.44 -5.09 32.18
C ASP A 260 -43.72 -4.07 33.07
N ILE A 261 -42.46 -3.74 32.78
CA ILE A 261 -41.69 -2.77 33.57
C ILE A 261 -41.68 -1.40 32.91
N LEU A 262 -41.36 -1.33 31.59
CA LEU A 262 -41.22 -0.07 30.87
C LEU A 262 -42.50 0.41 30.18
N HIS A 263 -43.55 -0.37 30.22
CA HIS A 263 -44.90 -0.09 29.64
C HIS A 263 -44.84 0.30 28.15
N VAL A 264 -43.90 -0.28 27.40
CA VAL A 264 -43.78 -0.10 25.95
C VAL A 264 -44.85 -0.94 25.26
N GLY A 265 -45.47 -0.42 24.21
CA GLY A 265 -46.49 -1.15 23.45
C GLY A 265 -45.98 -2.50 22.90
N GLU A 266 -46.82 -3.54 22.96
CA GLU A 266 -46.47 -4.94 22.65
C GLU A 266 -45.77 -5.12 21.30
N MET A 267 -46.24 -4.44 20.25
CA MET A 267 -45.66 -4.54 18.91
C MET A 267 -44.25 -3.99 18.85
N ILE A 268 -44.00 -2.83 19.48
CA ILE A 268 -42.67 -2.20 19.55
C ILE A 268 -41.73 -3.07 20.37
N SER A 269 -42.22 -3.59 21.51
CA SER A 269 -41.46 -4.50 22.37
C SER A 269 -41.02 -5.75 21.62
N LYS A 270 -41.92 -6.33 20.80
CA LYS A 270 -41.58 -7.52 20.00
C LYS A 270 -40.53 -7.25 18.94
N VAL A 271 -40.61 -6.10 18.26
CA VAL A 271 -39.55 -5.71 17.26
C VAL A 271 -38.24 -5.52 17.95
N LEU A 272 -38.18 -4.81 19.08
CA LEU A 272 -36.93 -4.56 19.82
C LEU A 272 -36.32 -5.86 20.36
N ALA A 273 -37.16 -6.76 20.94
CA ALA A 273 -36.68 -8.04 21.41
C ALA A 273 -36.10 -8.91 20.27
N ASN A 274 -36.79 -8.95 19.11
CA ASN A 274 -36.28 -9.67 17.95
C ASN A 274 -34.92 -9.11 17.46
N VAL A 275 -34.75 -7.79 17.37
CA VAL A 275 -33.46 -7.17 17.01
C VAL A 275 -32.39 -7.58 18.02
N LEU A 276 -32.67 -7.51 19.30
CA LEU A 276 -31.72 -7.92 20.35
C LEU A 276 -31.35 -9.40 20.21
N VAL A 277 -32.28 -10.29 20.00
CA VAL A 277 -32.03 -11.73 19.80
C VAL A 277 -31.19 -12.00 18.56
N ILE A 278 -31.41 -11.28 17.46
CA ILE A 278 -30.56 -11.40 16.25
C ILE A 278 -29.12 -11.01 16.55
N ILE A 279 -28.92 -9.87 17.23
CA ILE A 279 -27.61 -9.39 17.63
C ILE A 279 -26.91 -10.39 18.56
N LEU A 280 -27.59 -10.87 19.59
CA LEU A 280 -27.03 -11.84 20.53
C LEU A 280 -26.67 -13.16 19.83
N ASN A 281 -27.50 -13.67 18.96
CA ASN A 281 -27.24 -14.89 18.20
C ASN A 281 -26.02 -14.74 17.27
N TYR A 282 -25.79 -13.57 16.65
CA TYR A 282 -24.63 -13.26 15.87
C TYR A 282 -23.36 -13.23 16.75
N ILE A 283 -23.41 -12.52 17.87
CA ILE A 283 -22.31 -12.41 18.82
C ILE A 283 -21.91 -13.80 19.37
N PHE A 284 -22.88 -14.60 19.82
CA PHE A 284 -22.63 -15.95 20.33
C PHE A 284 -22.05 -16.87 19.26
N SER A 285 -22.56 -16.79 18.03
CA SER A 285 -22.02 -17.57 16.91
C SER A 285 -20.58 -17.20 16.62
N LYS A 286 -20.25 -15.92 16.58
CA LYS A 286 -18.92 -15.41 16.26
C LYS A 286 -17.90 -15.67 17.37
N LEU A 287 -18.25 -15.35 18.63
CA LEU A 287 -17.28 -15.36 19.74
C LEU A 287 -17.14 -16.72 20.44
N PHE A 288 -18.22 -17.53 20.46
CA PHE A 288 -18.24 -18.75 21.27
C PHE A 288 -18.34 -20.03 20.45
N ILE A 289 -19.03 -20.01 19.28
CA ILE A 289 -19.31 -21.23 18.52
C ILE A 289 -18.26 -21.43 17.41
N PHE A 290 -18.17 -20.50 16.48
CA PHE A 290 -17.34 -20.61 15.28
C PHE A 290 -16.00 -19.87 15.44
N LYS A 291 -15.28 -20.11 16.52
CA LYS A 291 -13.93 -19.55 16.70
C LYS A 291 -13.02 -20.03 15.56
N LYS A 292 -12.37 -19.07 14.89
CA LYS A 292 -11.27 -19.34 13.95
C LYS A 292 -10.04 -19.78 14.69
#